data_b1f3ddc908c8886ba480f4924bf19a22
#
_entry.id   b1f3ddc908c8886ba480f4924bf19a22
#
_cell.length_a   1.000
_cell.length_b   1.000
_cell.length_c   1.000
_cell.angle_alpha   90.00
_cell.angle_beta   90.00
_cell.angle_gamma   90.00
#
_symmetry.space_group_name_H-M   'P 1'
#
loop_
_entity.id
_entity.type
_entity.pdbx_description
1 polymer ?
#
loop_
_entity_poly.entity_id
_entity_poly.type
_entity_poly.pdbx_seq_one_letter_code
_entity_poly.pdbx_strand_id
1 'polypeptide(L)'
;MNRAIVGAVAIVGAVQLTAMPAQAETKIDPVKALKAELTRGRAVNVQATVRMTFTRDLVVTSAREGTIGFDQRGAAASDVAQTVSYSKGLLRGLSKPDREETEALQQGPVQMISSRTASYVSGPVVEQTLQRQGASWVRYRDTALPPSNLLLEVLEPDTLKTLLAKPTSTRDGVVKGSIKTSRLAAVSPAFASRFGSHSTKKRDGKVSYTLWLGPTGLVERLSAKAVMPFYNSYVEVESSTRFWDWGREATVLLPLEGDVIDQRQVKDSVPKDVPGIWD
;
A
#
# COMPACT_ATOMS: atom_id res chain seq x y z
N MET A 1 -57.42 -67.23 36.50
CA MET A 1 -57.59 -66.27 35.35
C MET A 1 -57.40 -64.83 35.87
N ASN A 2 -56.25 -64.31 35.85
CA ASN A 2 -55.97 -62.97 36.33
C ASN A 2 -55.35 -62.16 35.19
N ARG A 3 -56.05 -61.14 34.73
CA ARG A 3 -55.56 -60.16 33.79
C ARG A 3 -54.84 -59.00 34.51
N ALA A 4 -53.56 -58.84 34.29
CA ALA A 4 -52.80 -57.68 34.74
C ALA A 4 -52.89 -56.60 33.69
N ILE A 5 -53.31 -55.41 34.09
CA ILE A 5 -53.35 -54.22 33.29
C ILE A 5 -52.00 -53.47 33.54
N VAL A 6 -51.18 -53.30 32.49
CA VAL A 6 -49.96 -52.53 32.58
C VAL A 6 -50.29 -51.11 32.09
N GLY A 7 -50.22 -50.12 32.96
CA GLY A 7 -50.39 -48.71 32.68
C GLY A 7 -49.07 -48.13 32.14
N ALA A 8 -49.10 -47.60 30.94
CA ALA A 8 -47.98 -46.83 30.35
C ALA A 8 -48.03 -45.37 30.81
N VAL A 9 -47.03 -44.90 31.53
CA VAL A 9 -46.84 -43.50 31.91
C VAL A 9 -46.02 -42.83 30.79
N ALA A 10 -46.65 -41.95 30.02
CA ALA A 10 -45.98 -41.12 29.04
C ALA A 10 -45.38 -39.89 29.76
N ILE A 11 -44.04 -39.83 29.88
CA ILE A 11 -43.31 -38.65 30.34
C ILE A 11 -43.13 -37.73 29.15
N VAL A 12 -43.89 -36.64 29.11
CA VAL A 12 -43.68 -35.53 28.14
C VAL A 12 -42.53 -34.68 28.66
N GLY A 13 -41.33 -34.91 28.13
CA GLY A 13 -40.19 -34.07 28.39
C GLY A 13 -40.31 -32.78 27.57
N ALA A 14 -40.65 -31.67 28.21
CA ALA A 14 -40.57 -30.34 27.62
C ALA A 14 -39.10 -29.94 27.47
N VAL A 15 -38.53 -30.04 26.25
CA VAL A 15 -37.23 -29.48 25.92
C VAL A 15 -37.41 -27.97 25.85
N GLN A 16 -37.01 -27.26 26.88
CA GLN A 16 -36.84 -25.82 26.83
C GLN A 16 -35.59 -25.49 25.96
N LEU A 17 -35.82 -25.14 24.70
CA LEU A 17 -34.84 -24.48 23.87
C LEU A 17 -34.58 -23.10 24.49
N THR A 18 -33.59 -23.00 25.37
CA THR A 18 -33.04 -21.70 25.76
C THR A 18 -32.37 -21.10 24.51
N ALA A 19 -33.08 -20.17 23.89
CA ALA A 19 -32.46 -19.30 22.86
C ALA A 19 -31.27 -18.59 23.52
N MET A 20 -30.07 -19.04 23.23
CA MET A 20 -28.86 -18.26 23.57
C MET A 20 -29.02 -16.89 22.90
N PRO A 21 -28.89 -15.77 23.64
CA PRO A 21 -28.90 -14.48 23.05
C PRO A 21 -27.74 -14.45 22.02
N ALA A 22 -28.08 -14.19 20.77
CA ALA A 22 -27.08 -13.94 19.75
C ALA A 22 -26.23 -12.80 20.30
N GLN A 23 -24.98 -13.10 20.69
CA GLN A 23 -24.02 -12.08 21.06
C GLN A 23 -23.86 -11.21 19.84
N ALA A 24 -24.33 -9.96 19.94
CA ALA A 24 -24.09 -8.97 18.92
C ALA A 24 -22.57 -8.88 18.76
N GLU A 25 -22.04 -9.34 17.64
CA GLU A 25 -20.63 -9.19 17.31
C GLU A 25 -20.30 -7.72 17.45
N THR A 26 -19.45 -7.40 18.40
CA THR A 26 -19.01 -6.02 18.64
C THR A 26 -18.25 -5.62 17.37
N LYS A 27 -18.89 -4.78 16.55
CA LYS A 27 -18.33 -4.34 15.27
C LYS A 27 -17.03 -3.60 15.55
N ILE A 28 -15.90 -4.22 15.21
CA ILE A 28 -14.57 -3.66 15.42
C ILE A 28 -14.46 -2.39 14.56
N ASP A 29 -13.99 -1.29 15.16
CA ASP A 29 -13.72 -0.04 14.45
C ASP A 29 -12.35 -0.15 13.75
N PRO A 30 -12.29 -0.18 12.40
CA PRO A 30 -11.05 -0.37 11.67
C PRO A 30 -10.04 0.78 11.89
N VAL A 31 -10.51 2.00 12.17
CA VAL A 31 -9.63 3.13 12.43
C VAL A 31 -8.97 3.01 13.80
N LYS A 32 -9.71 2.51 14.81
CA LYS A 32 -9.15 2.22 16.12
C LYS A 32 -8.18 1.04 16.06
N ALA A 33 -8.52 -0.01 15.31
CA ALA A 33 -7.65 -1.15 15.08
C ALA A 33 -6.33 -0.71 14.44
N LEU A 34 -6.38 0.08 13.36
CA LEU A 34 -5.17 0.64 12.75
C LEU A 34 -4.34 1.46 13.75
N LYS A 35 -4.96 2.39 14.48
CA LYS A 35 -4.24 3.23 15.47
C LYS A 35 -3.58 2.42 16.56
N ALA A 36 -4.13 1.27 16.94
CA ALA A 36 -3.51 0.38 17.93
C ALA A 36 -2.24 -0.29 17.41
N GLU A 37 -2.14 -0.50 16.08
CA GLU A 37 -0.94 -1.05 15.44
C GLU A 37 0.14 0.00 15.16
N LEU A 38 -0.22 1.28 15.06
CA LEU A 38 0.74 2.37 14.83
C LEU A 38 1.55 2.66 16.09
N THR A 39 2.43 1.71 16.44
CA THR A 39 3.28 1.74 17.63
C THR A 39 4.72 1.46 17.25
N ARG A 40 5.67 2.08 17.95
CA ARG A 40 7.10 1.86 17.71
C ARG A 40 7.47 0.38 17.90
N GLY A 41 8.21 -0.17 16.94
CA GLY A 41 8.65 -1.57 16.95
C GLY A 41 7.63 -2.55 16.36
N ARG A 42 6.45 -2.07 15.95
CA ARG A 42 5.50 -2.87 15.18
C ARG A 42 5.62 -2.62 13.68
N ALA A 43 5.20 -3.59 12.91
CA ALA A 43 5.26 -3.55 11.46
C ALA A 43 4.12 -4.34 10.80
N VAL A 44 4.03 -4.18 9.47
CA VAL A 44 3.17 -4.98 8.60
C VAL A 44 3.96 -5.37 7.36
N ASN A 45 3.73 -6.57 6.84
CA ASN A 45 4.21 -6.96 5.53
C ASN A 45 3.25 -6.44 4.45
N VAL A 46 3.80 -6.01 3.33
CA VAL A 46 3.05 -5.45 2.21
C VAL A 46 3.51 -6.04 0.89
N GLN A 47 2.54 -6.34 0.03
CA GLN A 47 2.77 -6.61 -1.38
C GLN A 47 1.82 -5.73 -2.19
N ALA A 48 2.35 -4.92 -3.07
CA ALA A 48 1.57 -3.99 -3.88
C ALA A 48 1.92 -4.14 -5.36
N THR A 49 0.91 -4.03 -6.20
CA THR A 49 1.06 -3.92 -7.65
C THR A 49 0.35 -2.67 -8.13
N VAL A 50 0.93 -2.03 -9.14
CA VAL A 50 0.35 -0.86 -9.77
C VAL A 50 0.52 -0.99 -11.28
N ARG A 51 -0.51 -0.58 -12.01
CA ARG A 51 -0.49 -0.44 -13.46
C ARG A 51 -0.96 0.96 -13.80
N MET A 52 -0.17 1.68 -14.58
CA MET A 52 -0.51 2.99 -15.11
C MET A 52 -0.60 2.91 -16.62
N THR A 53 -1.69 3.42 -17.16
CA THR A 53 -1.94 3.45 -18.60
C THR A 53 -2.17 4.90 -19.01
N PHE A 54 -1.21 5.47 -19.73
CA PHE A 54 -1.31 6.83 -20.27
C PHE A 54 -2.02 6.82 -21.62
N THR A 55 -1.66 5.85 -22.48
CA THR A 55 -2.35 5.48 -23.71
C THR A 55 -2.28 3.96 -23.86
N ARG A 56 -2.93 3.42 -24.89
CA ARG A 56 -2.93 1.97 -25.14
C ARG A 56 -1.52 1.35 -25.17
N ASP A 57 -0.55 2.08 -25.69
CA ASP A 57 0.82 1.60 -25.90
C ASP A 57 1.83 2.15 -24.86
N LEU A 58 1.39 3.07 -24.00
CA LEU A 58 2.22 3.68 -22.96
C LEU A 58 1.78 3.19 -21.60
N VAL A 59 2.37 2.08 -21.16
CA VAL A 59 2.01 1.41 -19.90
C VAL A 59 3.25 1.21 -19.05
N VAL A 60 3.10 1.50 -17.76
CA VAL A 60 4.08 1.18 -16.70
C VAL A 60 3.41 0.25 -15.70
N THR A 61 4.12 -0.80 -15.31
CA THR A 61 3.68 -1.71 -14.24
C THR A 61 4.78 -1.81 -13.21
N SER A 62 4.43 -1.74 -11.92
CA SER A 62 5.36 -1.95 -10.82
C SER A 62 4.79 -2.98 -9.85
N ALA A 63 5.67 -3.81 -9.30
CA ALA A 63 5.37 -4.65 -8.17
C ALA A 63 6.34 -4.34 -7.04
N ARG A 64 5.84 -4.33 -5.82
CA ARG A 64 6.60 -4.02 -4.60
C ARG A 64 6.24 -4.99 -3.50
N GLU A 65 7.24 -5.45 -2.78
CA GLU A 65 7.05 -6.35 -1.64
C GLU A 65 8.05 -6.00 -0.53
N GLY A 66 7.61 -6.09 0.74
CA GLY A 66 8.49 -5.83 1.88
C GLY A 66 7.76 -5.56 3.18
N THR A 67 8.40 -4.82 4.06
CA THR A 67 7.93 -4.51 5.42
C THR A 67 7.83 -3.00 5.62
N ILE A 68 6.75 -2.56 6.28
CA ILE A 68 6.57 -1.19 6.73
C ILE A 68 6.55 -1.19 8.25
N GLY A 69 7.49 -0.51 8.88
CA GLY A 69 7.57 -0.30 10.31
C GLY A 69 6.85 0.98 10.75
N PHE A 70 6.34 0.97 11.97
CA PHE A 70 5.50 2.03 12.52
C PHE A 70 6.17 2.76 13.69
N ASP A 71 5.66 3.96 13.95
CA ASP A 71 5.72 4.66 15.23
C ASP A 71 4.37 5.32 15.52
N GLN A 72 4.26 6.08 16.62
CA GLN A 72 3.02 6.74 17.01
C GLN A 72 2.46 7.74 15.99
N ARG A 73 3.25 8.16 15.00
CA ARG A 73 2.86 9.07 13.91
C ARG A 73 2.47 8.35 12.62
N GLY A 74 2.47 7.00 12.60
CA GLY A 74 2.14 6.19 11.44
C GLY A 74 3.35 5.44 10.88
N ALA A 75 3.40 5.23 9.56
CA ALA A 75 4.55 4.63 8.90
C ALA A 75 5.83 5.44 9.19
N ALA A 76 6.89 4.78 9.64
CA ALA A 76 8.13 5.40 10.09
C ALA A 76 9.35 5.01 9.24
N ALA A 77 9.35 3.76 8.76
CA ALA A 77 10.38 3.23 7.90
C ALA A 77 9.82 2.12 7.02
N SER A 78 10.50 1.81 5.93
CA SER A 78 10.16 0.67 5.08
C SER A 78 11.42 0.00 4.54
N ASP A 79 11.32 -1.31 4.31
CA ASP A 79 12.31 -2.10 3.59
C ASP A 79 11.53 -2.87 2.51
N VAL A 80 11.70 -2.47 1.26
CA VAL A 80 10.92 -2.98 0.13
C VAL A 80 11.79 -3.25 -1.08
N ALA A 81 11.51 -4.35 -1.78
CA ALA A 81 12.01 -4.62 -3.11
C ALA A 81 10.98 -4.19 -4.14
N GLN A 82 11.39 -3.49 -5.19
CA GLN A 82 10.52 -3.02 -6.26
C GLN A 82 11.03 -3.50 -7.61
N THR A 83 10.12 -4.02 -8.44
CA THR A 83 10.34 -4.30 -9.86
C THR A 83 9.48 -3.37 -10.70
N VAL A 84 10.00 -2.94 -11.84
CA VAL A 84 9.27 -2.08 -12.78
C VAL A 84 9.35 -2.68 -14.17
N SER A 85 8.26 -2.55 -14.93
CA SER A 85 8.19 -2.97 -16.32
C SER A 85 7.54 -1.88 -17.16
N TYR A 86 8.17 -1.53 -18.27
CA TYR A 86 7.72 -0.51 -19.20
C TYR A 86 7.33 -1.13 -20.53
N SER A 87 6.24 -0.66 -21.11
CA SER A 87 5.82 -1.11 -22.45
C SER A 87 6.83 -0.69 -23.53
N LYS A 88 6.94 -1.52 -24.58
CA LYS A 88 7.82 -1.18 -25.73
C LYS A 88 7.48 0.17 -26.38
N GLY A 89 6.21 0.59 -26.33
CA GLY A 89 5.78 1.90 -26.81
C GLY A 89 6.41 3.04 -26.03
N LEU A 90 6.44 2.92 -24.70
CA LEU A 90 7.04 3.92 -23.83
C LEU A 90 8.56 3.99 -24.07
N LEU A 91 9.26 2.88 -24.04
CA LEU A 91 10.72 2.83 -24.24
C LEU A 91 11.15 3.46 -25.57
N ARG A 92 10.38 3.30 -26.64
CA ARG A 92 10.67 3.92 -27.95
C ARG A 92 10.56 5.44 -27.95
N GLY A 93 9.73 6.00 -27.07
CA GLY A 93 9.51 7.45 -26.95
C GLY A 93 10.56 8.18 -26.08
N LEU A 94 11.38 7.44 -25.32
CA LEU A 94 12.38 8.01 -24.43
C LEU A 94 13.64 8.48 -25.18
N SER A 95 14.31 9.51 -24.63
CA SER A 95 15.68 9.86 -25.01
C SER A 95 16.63 8.69 -24.71
N LYS A 96 17.85 8.71 -25.30
CA LYS A 96 18.81 7.63 -25.06
C LYS A 96 19.18 7.46 -23.57
N PRO A 97 19.55 8.52 -22.83
CA PRO A 97 19.88 8.40 -21.41
C PRO A 97 18.69 7.88 -20.57
N ASP A 98 17.49 8.42 -20.77
CA ASP A 98 16.29 8.01 -20.04
C ASP A 98 15.91 6.54 -20.32
N ARG A 99 16.18 6.08 -21.55
CA ARG A 99 15.97 4.68 -21.94
C ARG A 99 16.97 3.76 -21.25
N GLU A 100 18.25 4.12 -21.20
CA GLU A 100 19.28 3.31 -20.53
C GLU A 100 18.98 3.17 -19.04
N GLU A 101 18.55 4.22 -18.35
CA GLU A 101 18.10 4.19 -16.96
C GLU A 101 16.86 3.30 -16.79
N THR A 102 15.87 3.49 -17.64
CA THR A 102 14.62 2.74 -17.62
C THR A 102 14.85 1.23 -17.89
N GLU A 103 15.76 0.89 -18.80
CA GLU A 103 16.17 -0.49 -19.08
C GLU A 103 16.93 -1.08 -17.90
N ALA A 104 17.78 -0.32 -17.21
CA ALA A 104 18.46 -0.75 -16.00
C ALA A 104 17.45 -1.10 -14.87
N LEU A 105 16.40 -0.32 -14.69
CA LEU A 105 15.31 -0.58 -13.73
C LEU A 105 14.58 -1.91 -14.02
N GLN A 106 14.59 -2.41 -15.24
CA GLN A 106 13.96 -3.67 -15.62
C GLN A 106 14.86 -4.90 -15.45
N GLN A 107 16.16 -4.73 -15.21
CA GLN A 107 17.12 -5.85 -15.12
C GLN A 107 16.96 -6.65 -13.82
N GLY A 108 16.37 -6.07 -12.78
CA GLY A 108 16.15 -6.73 -11.51
C GLY A 108 15.45 -5.85 -10.49
N PRO A 109 15.20 -6.37 -9.30
CA PRO A 109 14.58 -5.59 -8.25
C PRO A 109 15.51 -4.47 -7.76
N VAL A 110 14.92 -3.31 -7.51
CA VAL A 110 15.54 -2.22 -6.78
C VAL A 110 15.18 -2.38 -5.30
N GLN A 111 16.18 -2.61 -4.46
CA GLN A 111 15.99 -2.64 -3.01
C GLN A 111 15.98 -1.23 -2.46
N MET A 112 15.01 -0.91 -1.62
CA MET A 112 14.78 0.42 -1.08
C MET A 112 14.50 0.35 0.42
N ILE A 113 15.44 0.86 1.22
CA ILE A 113 15.24 1.04 2.66
C ILE A 113 14.97 2.53 2.89
N SER A 114 13.83 2.87 3.47
CA SER A 114 13.45 4.28 3.64
C SER A 114 13.08 4.60 5.08
N SER A 115 13.44 5.79 5.50
CA SER A 115 12.94 6.45 6.69
C SER A 115 12.12 7.68 6.29
N ARG A 116 11.64 8.47 7.25
CA ARG A 116 10.95 9.74 6.94
C ARG A 116 11.84 10.82 6.33
N THR A 117 13.15 10.67 6.40
CA THR A 117 14.10 11.72 6.02
C THR A 117 15.09 11.32 4.94
N ALA A 118 15.16 10.01 4.63
CA ALA A 118 16.07 9.51 3.61
C ALA A 118 15.61 8.16 3.08
N SER A 119 15.94 7.90 1.82
CA SER A 119 15.83 6.58 1.18
C SER A 119 17.22 6.11 0.77
N TYR A 120 17.47 4.83 0.95
CA TYR A 120 18.68 4.13 0.56
C TYR A 120 18.32 3.14 -0.55
N VAL A 121 19.03 3.23 -1.65
CA VAL A 121 18.73 2.46 -2.88
C VAL A 121 19.91 1.59 -3.24
N SER A 122 19.62 0.33 -3.57
CA SER A 122 20.56 -0.64 -4.13
C SER A 122 19.89 -1.37 -5.29
N GLY A 123 20.68 -1.88 -6.22
CA GLY A 123 20.18 -2.64 -7.38
C GLY A 123 20.69 -2.11 -8.72
N PRO A 124 20.22 -2.67 -9.85
CA PRO A 124 20.84 -2.49 -11.17
C PRO A 124 21.04 -1.04 -11.58
N VAL A 125 20.09 -0.15 -11.25
CA VAL A 125 20.12 1.26 -11.65
C VAL A 125 21.26 2.07 -11.02
N VAL A 126 21.83 1.60 -9.89
CA VAL A 126 22.92 2.25 -9.16
C VAL A 126 24.16 1.36 -9.04
N GLU A 127 24.07 0.10 -9.44
CA GLU A 127 25.09 -0.94 -9.22
C GLU A 127 26.47 -0.54 -9.73
N GLN A 128 26.58 -0.03 -10.95
CA GLN A 128 27.85 0.37 -11.54
C GLN A 128 28.55 1.47 -10.73
N THR A 129 27.80 2.38 -10.17
CA THR A 129 28.32 3.45 -9.30
C THR A 129 28.74 2.91 -7.96
N LEU A 130 27.92 2.05 -7.35
CA LEU A 130 28.23 1.40 -6.08
C LEU A 130 29.52 0.59 -6.15
N GLN A 131 29.70 -0.21 -7.20
CA GLN A 131 30.93 -0.99 -7.41
C GLN A 131 32.16 -0.09 -7.52
N ARG A 132 32.10 1.03 -8.25
CA ARG A 132 33.21 1.99 -8.38
C ARG A 132 33.56 2.69 -7.07
N GLN A 133 32.59 2.88 -6.19
CA GLN A 133 32.75 3.62 -4.93
C GLN A 133 32.99 2.70 -3.73
N GLY A 134 32.91 1.38 -3.90
CA GLY A 134 33.03 0.42 -2.80
C GLY A 134 31.92 0.53 -1.77
N ALA A 135 30.71 0.97 -2.20
CA ALA A 135 29.53 1.11 -1.36
C ALA A 135 28.46 0.11 -1.75
N SER A 136 27.50 -0.15 -0.86
CA SER A 136 26.36 -1.03 -1.12
C SER A 136 25.04 -0.26 -1.35
N TRP A 137 25.00 1.02 -0.97
CA TRP A 137 23.80 1.84 -1.00
C TRP A 137 24.06 3.28 -1.44
N VAL A 138 23.13 3.83 -2.23
CA VAL A 138 23.04 5.27 -2.50
C VAL A 138 21.98 5.88 -1.60
N ARG A 139 22.34 6.91 -0.84
CA ARG A 139 21.43 7.67 0.03
C ARG A 139 20.86 8.88 -0.68
N TYR A 140 19.54 8.94 -0.74
CA TYR A 140 18.76 10.10 -1.16
C TYR A 140 18.17 10.79 0.07
N ARG A 141 18.50 12.05 0.30
CA ARG A 141 18.00 12.84 1.44
C ARG A 141 16.68 13.51 1.10
N ASP A 142 15.95 13.88 2.17
CA ASP A 142 14.71 14.65 2.06
C ASP A 142 13.62 13.97 1.22
N THR A 143 13.61 12.64 1.21
CA THR A 143 12.66 11.82 0.46
C THR A 143 11.52 11.35 1.35
N ALA A 144 10.34 11.19 0.75
CA ALA A 144 9.19 10.62 1.43
C ALA A 144 9.28 9.08 1.45
N LEU A 145 8.61 8.47 2.44
CA LEU A 145 8.41 7.02 2.47
C LEU A 145 7.63 6.55 1.22
N PRO A 146 8.02 5.42 0.60
CA PRO A 146 7.21 4.80 -0.42
C PRO A 146 5.82 4.46 0.11
N PRO A 147 4.74 4.70 -0.66
CA PRO A 147 3.40 4.40 -0.20
C PRO A 147 3.13 2.90 -0.17
N SER A 148 2.29 2.46 0.75
CA SER A 148 1.80 1.08 0.76
C SER A 148 0.88 0.79 -0.44
N ASN A 149 0.15 1.79 -0.89
CA ASN A 149 -0.64 1.76 -2.12
C ASN A 149 -0.56 3.12 -2.82
N LEU A 150 -0.41 3.10 -4.13
CA LEU A 150 -0.17 4.30 -4.90
C LEU A 150 -1.34 5.30 -4.89
N LEU A 151 -2.57 4.80 -4.93
CA LEU A 151 -3.77 5.63 -4.97
C LEU A 151 -4.33 5.93 -3.57
N LEU A 152 -4.30 4.95 -2.66
CA LEU A 152 -4.98 5.06 -1.36
C LEU A 152 -4.05 4.57 -0.25
N GLU A 153 -3.49 5.52 0.51
CA GLU A 153 -2.66 5.18 1.66
C GLU A 153 -3.53 4.89 2.88
N VAL A 154 -3.91 3.62 3.03
CA VAL A 154 -4.78 3.17 4.14
C VAL A 154 -4.07 3.08 5.48
N LEU A 155 -2.74 3.23 5.51
CA LEU A 155 -1.96 3.35 6.75
C LEU A 155 -2.07 4.75 7.38
N GLU A 156 -2.68 5.71 6.68
CA GLU A 156 -3.07 7.02 7.20
C GLU A 156 -4.47 6.92 7.85
N PRO A 157 -4.63 7.10 9.18
CA PRO A 157 -5.92 6.95 9.85
C PRO A 157 -7.03 7.85 9.30
N ASP A 158 -6.70 9.09 8.89
CA ASP A 158 -7.68 10.04 8.35
C ASP A 158 -8.14 9.65 6.93
N THR A 159 -7.23 9.09 6.13
CA THR A 159 -7.56 8.50 4.84
C THR A 159 -8.50 7.31 5.03
N LEU A 160 -8.15 6.34 5.87
CA LEU A 160 -8.99 5.18 6.15
C LEU A 160 -10.36 5.60 6.70
N LYS A 161 -10.41 6.52 7.67
CA LYS A 161 -11.66 7.08 8.21
C LYS A 161 -12.55 7.68 7.13
N THR A 162 -11.95 8.42 6.20
CA THR A 162 -12.68 9.07 5.11
C THR A 162 -13.27 8.05 4.13
N LEU A 163 -12.51 6.99 3.79
CA LEU A 163 -12.98 5.91 2.93
C LEU A 163 -14.16 5.14 3.57
N LEU A 164 -14.10 4.92 4.89
CA LEU A 164 -15.13 4.19 5.63
C LEU A 164 -16.39 5.03 5.94
N ALA A 165 -16.32 6.36 5.83
CA ALA A 165 -17.43 7.24 6.24
C ALA A 165 -18.67 7.16 5.35
N LYS A 166 -18.49 6.96 4.02
CA LYS A 166 -19.59 6.91 3.04
C LYS A 166 -19.35 5.83 1.98
N PRO A 167 -19.33 4.55 2.38
CA PRO A 167 -19.17 3.46 1.43
C PRO A 167 -20.42 3.32 0.56
N THR A 168 -20.24 2.82 -0.66
CA THR A 168 -21.35 2.42 -1.55
C THR A 168 -21.99 1.13 -1.07
N SER A 169 -21.18 0.21 -0.51
CA SER A 169 -21.65 -1.02 0.11
C SER A 169 -20.67 -1.50 1.20
N THR A 170 -21.22 -2.15 2.22
CA THR A 170 -20.46 -2.86 3.24
C THR A 170 -21.14 -4.20 3.49
N ARG A 171 -20.43 -5.29 3.22
CA ARG A 171 -20.94 -6.64 3.42
C ARG A 171 -19.77 -7.58 3.73
N ASP A 172 -19.92 -8.43 4.75
CA ASP A 172 -18.98 -9.50 5.10
C ASP A 172 -17.51 -9.05 5.16
N GLY A 173 -17.23 -7.91 5.83
CA GLY A 173 -15.89 -7.32 5.91
C GLY A 173 -15.41 -6.63 4.61
N VAL A 174 -16.19 -6.67 3.52
CA VAL A 174 -15.84 -6.01 2.26
C VAL A 174 -16.51 -4.64 2.18
N VAL A 175 -15.72 -3.60 2.05
CA VAL A 175 -16.16 -2.21 1.91
C VAL A 175 -15.84 -1.71 0.51
N LYS A 176 -16.86 -1.29 -0.24
CA LYS A 176 -16.70 -0.69 -1.57
C LYS A 176 -17.12 0.77 -1.55
N GLY A 177 -16.42 1.60 -2.29
CA GLY A 177 -16.74 3.01 -2.38
C GLY A 177 -16.02 3.73 -3.49
N SER A 178 -16.19 5.04 -3.49
CA SER A 178 -15.45 5.94 -4.36
C SER A 178 -15.23 7.29 -3.70
N ILE A 179 -14.13 7.94 -4.04
CA ILE A 179 -13.75 9.26 -3.54
C ILE A 179 -13.23 10.11 -4.70
N LYS A 180 -13.51 11.40 -4.67
CA LYS A 180 -12.95 12.37 -5.60
C LYS A 180 -11.48 12.61 -5.30
N THR A 181 -10.65 12.79 -6.33
CA THR A 181 -9.21 13.03 -6.16
C THR A 181 -8.91 14.31 -5.39
N SER A 182 -9.71 15.37 -5.59
CA SER A 182 -9.60 16.61 -4.80
C SER A 182 -9.90 16.41 -3.31
N ARG A 183 -10.89 15.54 -2.99
CA ARG A 183 -11.18 15.20 -1.59
C ARG A 183 -10.11 14.32 -0.98
N LEU A 184 -9.56 13.38 -1.76
CA LEU A 184 -8.47 12.52 -1.32
C LEU A 184 -7.21 13.33 -1.03
N ALA A 185 -6.84 14.26 -1.91
CA ALA A 185 -5.71 15.17 -1.70
C ALA A 185 -5.83 16.03 -0.43
N ALA A 186 -7.06 16.33 0.01
CA ALA A 186 -7.30 17.09 1.24
C ALA A 186 -7.10 16.27 2.53
N VAL A 187 -7.08 14.93 2.46
CA VAL A 187 -7.04 14.06 3.65
C VAL A 187 -5.86 13.09 3.66
N SER A 188 -5.21 12.86 2.52
CA SER A 188 -4.06 11.97 2.36
C SER A 188 -2.81 12.73 1.95
N PRO A 189 -1.87 12.99 2.87
CA PRO A 189 -0.57 13.58 2.55
C PRO A 189 0.18 12.79 1.48
N ALA A 190 0.13 11.46 1.54
CA ALA A 190 0.78 10.60 0.54
C ALA A 190 0.19 10.76 -0.86
N PHE A 191 -1.11 10.94 -1.01
CA PHE A 191 -1.75 11.23 -2.29
C PHE A 191 -1.45 12.67 -2.74
N ALA A 192 -1.55 13.63 -1.81
CA ALA A 192 -1.33 15.05 -2.13
C ALA A 192 0.08 15.33 -2.66
N SER A 193 1.12 14.69 -2.11
CA SER A 193 2.50 14.86 -2.55
C SER A 193 2.72 14.40 -4.00
N ARG A 194 1.98 13.40 -4.47
CA ARG A 194 2.12 12.83 -5.84
C ARG A 194 1.18 13.47 -6.85
N PHE A 195 -0.08 13.64 -6.47
CA PHE A 195 -1.16 13.99 -7.41
C PHE A 195 -1.86 15.31 -7.08
N GLY A 196 -1.52 15.94 -5.95
CA GLY A 196 -2.21 17.14 -5.47
C GLY A 196 -2.16 18.30 -6.45
N SER A 197 -1.01 18.49 -7.13
CA SER A 197 -0.84 19.52 -8.15
C SER A 197 -1.68 19.30 -9.41
N HIS A 198 -2.06 18.06 -9.70
CA HIS A 198 -2.86 17.66 -10.86
C HIS A 198 -4.35 17.56 -10.57
N SER A 199 -4.73 17.44 -9.28
CA SER A 199 -6.11 17.22 -8.83
C SER A 199 -6.67 18.49 -8.19
N THR A 200 -7.41 19.28 -8.97
CA THR A 200 -8.09 20.51 -8.52
C THR A 200 -9.61 20.36 -8.63
N LYS A 201 -10.38 21.28 -8.03
CA LYS A 201 -11.85 21.29 -8.18
C LYS A 201 -12.31 21.38 -9.64
N LYS A 202 -11.49 21.99 -10.52
CA LYS A 202 -11.80 22.13 -11.97
C LYS A 202 -11.34 20.90 -12.77
N ARG A 203 -10.33 20.18 -12.28
CA ARG A 203 -9.78 18.97 -12.89
C ARG A 203 -9.78 17.87 -11.85
N ASP A 204 -10.92 17.28 -11.60
CA ASP A 204 -11.17 16.30 -10.58
C ASP A 204 -11.29 14.91 -11.21
N GLY A 205 -10.72 13.93 -10.59
CA GLY A 205 -10.86 12.52 -10.94
C GLY A 205 -11.68 11.80 -9.88
N LYS A 206 -11.87 10.50 -10.10
CA LYS A 206 -12.56 9.62 -9.18
C LYS A 206 -11.74 8.35 -8.95
N VAL A 207 -11.50 8.03 -7.68
CA VAL A 207 -10.92 6.76 -7.28
C VAL A 207 -12.04 5.85 -6.79
N SER A 208 -12.23 4.70 -7.43
CA SER A 208 -13.07 3.62 -6.94
C SER A 208 -12.22 2.62 -6.17
N TYR A 209 -12.76 2.05 -5.09
CA TYR A 209 -11.99 1.14 -4.25
C TYR A 209 -12.81 0.00 -3.67
N THR A 210 -12.11 -1.05 -3.30
CA THR A 210 -12.61 -2.14 -2.47
C THR A 210 -11.57 -2.43 -1.38
N LEU A 211 -12.00 -2.40 -0.12
CA LEU A 211 -11.24 -2.80 1.05
C LEU A 211 -11.77 -4.15 1.55
N TRP A 212 -10.89 -5.05 1.90
CA TRP A 212 -11.21 -6.28 2.62
C TRP A 212 -10.62 -6.15 4.03
N LEU A 213 -11.51 -6.15 5.02
CA LEU A 213 -11.16 -6.07 6.44
C LEU A 213 -11.08 -7.48 7.00
N GLY A 214 -9.99 -7.78 7.69
CA GLY A 214 -9.84 -9.02 8.44
C GLY A 214 -10.66 -9.06 9.73
N PRO A 215 -10.62 -10.17 10.45
CA PRO A 215 -11.35 -10.37 11.72
C PRO A 215 -10.98 -9.34 12.80
N THR A 216 -9.77 -8.79 12.74
CA THR A 216 -9.29 -7.72 13.65
C THR A 216 -9.73 -6.32 13.24
N GLY A 217 -10.45 -6.17 12.13
CA GLY A 217 -10.83 -4.89 11.55
C GLY A 217 -9.72 -4.21 10.73
N LEU A 218 -8.51 -4.79 10.66
CA LEU A 218 -7.42 -4.27 9.86
C LEU A 218 -7.62 -4.57 8.37
N VAL A 219 -7.09 -3.72 7.50
CA VAL A 219 -7.15 -3.93 6.06
C VAL A 219 -6.19 -5.05 5.68
N GLU A 220 -6.69 -6.15 5.13
CA GLU A 220 -5.88 -7.26 4.60
C GLU A 220 -5.63 -7.11 3.10
N ARG A 221 -6.57 -6.48 2.40
CA ARG A 221 -6.44 -6.25 0.96
C ARG A 221 -7.12 -4.94 0.57
N LEU A 222 -6.52 -4.26 -0.39
CA LEU A 222 -7.04 -3.06 -1.03
C LEU A 222 -6.92 -3.22 -2.55
N SER A 223 -7.97 -2.89 -3.29
CA SER A 223 -7.92 -2.66 -4.73
C SER A 223 -8.47 -1.27 -5.02
N ALA A 224 -7.80 -0.51 -5.88
CA ALA A 224 -8.23 0.81 -6.28
C ALA A 224 -8.00 1.03 -7.78
N LYS A 225 -8.92 1.79 -8.39
CA LYS A 225 -8.85 2.18 -9.79
C LYS A 225 -9.26 3.64 -9.93
N ALA A 226 -8.48 4.39 -10.71
CA ALA A 226 -8.76 5.80 -10.98
C ALA A 226 -8.51 6.11 -12.46
N VAL A 227 -9.30 7.05 -12.99
CA VAL A 227 -8.95 7.85 -14.16
C VAL A 227 -8.85 9.27 -13.67
N MET A 228 -7.68 9.86 -13.76
CA MET A 228 -7.42 11.16 -13.18
C MET A 228 -6.56 12.05 -14.07
N PRO A 229 -6.65 13.37 -13.90
CA PRO A 229 -5.80 14.31 -14.60
C PRO A 229 -4.32 14.04 -14.28
N PHE A 230 -3.49 14.06 -15.32
CA PHE A 230 -2.05 13.96 -15.21
C PHE A 230 -1.41 14.86 -16.29
N TYR A 231 -0.72 15.91 -15.87
CA TYR A 231 -0.26 16.99 -16.77
C TYR A 231 -1.40 17.48 -17.67
N ASN A 232 -1.22 17.47 -18.99
CA ASN A 232 -2.22 17.91 -19.98
C ASN A 232 -3.15 16.79 -20.48
N SER A 233 -3.08 15.59 -19.87
CA SER A 233 -3.81 14.40 -20.28
C SER A 233 -4.52 13.76 -19.09
N TYR A 234 -4.88 12.51 -19.23
CA TYR A 234 -5.39 11.63 -18.18
C TYR A 234 -4.56 10.37 -18.11
N VAL A 235 -4.45 9.81 -16.92
CA VAL A 235 -3.86 8.50 -16.66
C VAL A 235 -4.90 7.60 -16.01
N GLU A 236 -4.97 6.38 -16.47
CA GLU A 236 -5.68 5.31 -15.78
C GLU A 236 -4.68 4.60 -14.88
N VAL A 237 -5.03 4.49 -13.59
CA VAL A 237 -4.21 3.82 -12.58
C VAL A 237 -5.03 2.72 -11.92
N GLU A 238 -4.50 1.53 -11.93
CA GLU A 238 -5.02 0.39 -11.18
C GLU A 238 -3.97 -0.02 -10.16
N SER A 239 -4.38 -0.19 -8.92
CA SER A 239 -3.48 -0.62 -7.84
C SER A 239 -4.15 -1.68 -6.97
N SER A 240 -3.35 -2.61 -6.49
CA SER A 240 -3.76 -3.64 -5.54
C SER A 240 -2.68 -3.78 -4.49
N THR A 241 -3.10 -3.87 -3.22
CA THR A 241 -2.18 -4.10 -2.11
C THR A 241 -2.75 -5.20 -1.22
N ARG A 242 -1.88 -6.06 -0.73
CA ARG A 242 -2.14 -7.06 0.30
C ARG A 242 -1.27 -6.72 1.51
N PHE A 243 -1.88 -6.86 2.69
CA PHE A 243 -1.22 -6.67 3.98
C PHE A 243 -1.37 -7.96 4.79
N TRP A 244 -0.31 -8.36 5.50
CA TRP A 244 -0.33 -9.52 6.39
C TRP A 244 0.69 -9.37 7.52
N ASP A 245 0.61 -10.23 8.52
CA ASP A 245 1.43 -10.17 9.73
C ASP A 245 1.38 -8.80 10.44
N TRP A 246 0.17 -8.25 10.55
CA TRP A 246 -0.05 -7.02 11.28
C TRP A 246 0.42 -7.12 12.73
N GLY A 247 1.09 -6.08 13.21
CA GLY A 247 1.55 -6.00 14.60
C GLY A 247 2.77 -6.86 14.92
N ARG A 248 3.40 -7.48 13.89
CA ARG A 248 4.65 -8.20 14.10
C ARG A 248 5.71 -7.28 14.70
N GLU A 249 6.51 -7.80 15.63
CA GLU A 249 7.69 -7.09 16.10
C GLU A 249 8.76 -7.09 15.01
N ALA A 250 9.06 -5.91 14.47
CA ALA A 250 10.11 -5.73 13.48
C ALA A 250 10.63 -4.30 13.52
N THR A 251 11.94 -4.17 13.40
CA THR A 251 12.62 -2.88 13.22
C THR A 251 13.29 -2.89 11.86
N VAL A 252 12.94 -1.92 11.02
CA VAL A 252 13.65 -1.68 9.77
C VAL A 252 15.01 -1.07 10.11
N LEU A 253 16.06 -1.80 9.80
CA LEU A 253 17.44 -1.36 10.02
C LEU A 253 17.90 -0.54 8.83
N LEU A 254 18.47 0.63 9.10
CA LEU A 254 19.11 1.44 8.07
C LEU A 254 20.51 0.85 7.73
N PRO A 255 20.99 1.05 6.49
CA PRO A 255 22.35 0.65 6.13
C PRO A 255 23.40 1.31 6.99
N LEU A 256 24.54 0.62 7.18
CA LEU A 256 25.69 1.16 7.92
C LEU A 256 26.29 2.34 7.14
N GLU A 257 26.67 3.39 7.85
CA GLU A 257 27.25 4.60 7.24
C GLU A 257 28.50 4.32 6.38
N GLY A 258 29.29 3.29 6.70
CA GLY A 258 30.45 2.87 5.91
C GLY A 258 30.11 2.24 4.54
N ASP A 259 28.88 1.77 4.38
CA ASP A 259 28.37 1.15 3.14
C ASP A 259 27.51 2.09 2.29
N VAL A 260 27.46 3.36 2.64
CA VAL A 260 26.54 4.34 2.04
C VAL A 260 27.32 5.45 1.37
N ILE A 261 26.95 5.78 0.12
CA ILE A 261 27.38 6.99 -0.55
C ILE A 261 26.19 7.95 -0.71
N ASP A 262 26.42 9.25 -0.52
CA ASP A 262 25.36 10.25 -0.72
C ASP A 262 25.15 10.52 -2.21
N GLN A 263 23.90 10.57 -2.67
CA GLN A 263 23.53 10.84 -4.06
C GLN A 263 24.19 12.12 -4.59
N ARG A 264 24.32 13.15 -3.75
CA ARG A 264 24.93 14.44 -4.11
C ARG A 264 26.41 14.33 -4.48
N GLN A 265 27.11 13.30 -4.00
CA GLN A 265 28.52 13.02 -4.33
C GLN A 265 28.69 12.34 -5.68
N VAL A 266 27.65 11.63 -6.14
CA VAL A 266 27.65 10.83 -7.38
C VAL A 266 26.52 11.19 -8.34
N LYS A 267 25.99 12.41 -8.26
CA LYS A 267 24.79 12.89 -8.94
C LYS A 267 24.77 12.65 -10.46
N ASP A 268 25.94 12.63 -11.10
CA ASP A 268 26.04 12.45 -12.55
C ASP A 268 26.12 10.96 -12.97
N SER A 269 26.06 10.04 -12.00
CA SER A 269 26.22 8.60 -12.19
C SER A 269 25.07 7.77 -11.62
N VAL A 270 24.07 8.41 -11.05
CA VAL A 270 22.88 7.78 -10.48
C VAL A 270 21.65 8.65 -10.75
N PRO A 271 20.44 8.10 -10.73
CA PRO A 271 19.21 8.88 -10.86
C PRO A 271 19.17 10.07 -9.90
N LYS A 272 18.60 11.18 -10.36
CA LYS A 272 18.48 12.40 -9.56
C LYS A 272 17.57 12.18 -8.34
N ASP A 273 16.47 11.50 -8.56
CA ASP A 273 15.47 11.20 -7.57
C ASP A 273 15.45 9.69 -7.24
N VAL A 274 14.75 9.30 -6.19
CA VAL A 274 14.64 7.87 -5.82
C VAL A 274 13.98 7.12 -6.95
N PRO A 275 14.59 6.07 -7.52
CA PRO A 275 14.02 5.35 -8.64
C PRO A 275 12.62 4.81 -8.33
N GLY A 276 11.69 5.11 -9.19
CA GLY A 276 10.30 4.75 -9.00
C GLY A 276 9.47 4.82 -10.27
N ILE A 277 8.19 4.47 -10.15
CA ILE A 277 7.24 4.49 -11.26
C ILE A 277 6.85 5.94 -11.67
N TRP A 278 7.20 6.93 -10.86
CA TRP A 278 6.73 8.31 -10.95
C TRP A 278 7.83 9.34 -11.20
N ASP A 279 9.04 8.90 -11.40
CA ASP A 279 10.18 9.78 -11.70
C ASP A 279 10.27 10.10 -13.19
#